data_cc673e4f415c06fddc7e5aae07d20d89
#
_entry.id   cc673e4f415c06fddc7e5aae07d20d89
#
_cell.length_a   1.000
_cell.length_b   1.000
_cell.length_c   1.000
_cell.angle_alpha   90.00
_cell.angle_beta   90.00
_cell.angle_gamma   90.00
#
_symmetry.space_group_name_H-M   'P 1'
#
loop_
_entity.id
_entity.type
_entity.pdbx_description
1 polymer ?
#
loop_
_entity_poly.entity_id
_entity_poly.type
_entity_poly.pdbx_seq_one_letter_code
_entity_poly.pdbx_strand_id
1 'polypeptide(L)'
;MGTAKAAHPLFIHSEGSAIGPDARIYVIFTNTVGTRAALLGAARLAHGLDLPVCLLAARSVPYPLPLESPPVSVEFTENALYNLARDLGGDIAVQILLCREPDMALADALGPEALVVIGTGSRWWKFRHHNLARRLRADGRHLVLID
;
A
#
# COMPACT_ATOMS: atom_id res chain seq x y z
N MET A 1 -19.07 13.84 15.33
CA MET A 1 -19.60 12.67 15.03
C MET A 1 -19.50 12.24 13.60
N GLY A 2 -20.10 12.78 12.70
CA GLY A 2 -20.05 12.36 11.33
C GLY A 2 -18.68 12.40 10.69
N THR A 3 -17.79 13.17 11.23
CA THR A 3 -16.44 13.32 10.71
C THR A 3 -15.62 12.04 10.78
N ALA A 4 -15.85 11.21 11.78
CA ALA A 4 -15.14 9.94 11.89
C ALA A 4 -15.43 9.04 10.70
N LYS A 5 -16.66 9.07 10.18
CA LYS A 5 -17.01 8.27 9.00
C LYS A 5 -16.33 8.78 7.74
N ALA A 6 -16.14 10.09 7.64
CA ALA A 6 -15.48 10.67 6.48
C ALA A 6 -14.00 10.30 6.41
N ALA A 7 -13.41 9.85 7.52
CA ALA A 7 -12.02 9.44 7.57
C ALA A 7 -11.81 7.99 7.15
N HIS A 8 -12.88 7.20 7.04
CA HIS A 8 -12.74 5.80 6.63
C HIS A 8 -12.31 5.71 5.17
N PRO A 9 -11.30 4.88 4.87
CA PRO A 9 -10.88 4.69 3.50
C PRO A 9 -11.94 3.92 2.72
N LEU A 10 -12.03 4.25 1.43
CA LEU A 10 -12.87 3.51 0.51
C LEU A 10 -12.01 2.51 -0.25
N PHE A 11 -12.37 1.25 -0.16
CA PHE A 11 -11.65 0.18 -0.83
C PHE A 11 -12.20 0.04 -2.23
N ILE A 12 -11.42 0.46 -3.23
CA ILE A 12 -11.93 0.57 -4.61
C ILE A 12 -11.68 -0.67 -5.43
N HIS A 13 -10.49 -1.25 -5.28
CA HIS A 13 -10.08 -2.31 -6.19
C HIS A 13 -9.27 -3.36 -5.45
N SER A 14 -9.54 -4.60 -5.77
CA SER A 14 -8.77 -5.73 -5.30
C SER A 14 -8.66 -6.74 -6.42
N GLU A 15 -7.45 -7.08 -6.77
CA GLU A 15 -7.18 -8.07 -7.82
C GLU A 15 -6.36 -9.18 -7.22
N GLY A 16 -6.64 -10.41 -7.65
CA GLY A 16 -6.00 -11.58 -7.08
C GLY A 16 -6.84 -12.21 -5.99
N SER A 17 -6.21 -12.92 -5.08
CA SER A 17 -6.92 -13.59 -4.00
C SER A 17 -7.60 -12.62 -3.08
N ALA A 18 -8.75 -13.02 -2.54
CA ALA A 18 -9.46 -12.22 -1.56
C ALA A 18 -8.56 -11.92 -0.37
N ILE A 19 -8.67 -10.69 0.13
CA ILE A 19 -7.85 -10.27 1.25
C ILE A 19 -8.49 -10.78 2.52
N GLY A 20 -7.88 -11.79 3.09
CA GLY A 20 -8.27 -12.26 4.40
C GLY A 20 -7.45 -11.56 5.47
N PRO A 21 -7.77 -11.83 6.74
CA PRO A 21 -6.97 -11.33 7.85
C PRO A 21 -5.66 -12.08 8.02
N ASP A 22 -5.39 -13.04 7.16
CA ASP A 22 -4.22 -13.91 7.26
C ASP A 22 -2.93 -13.18 6.92
N ALA A 23 -1.83 -13.76 7.33
CA ALA A 23 -0.51 -13.20 7.08
C ALA A 23 -0.24 -13.04 5.60
N ARG A 24 0.30 -11.91 5.22
CA ARG A 24 0.71 -11.62 3.85
C ARG A 24 1.73 -10.51 3.83
N ILE A 25 2.38 -10.37 2.68
CA ILE A 25 3.37 -9.34 2.48
C ILE A 25 2.72 -8.19 1.73
N TYR A 26 2.76 -7.00 2.34
CA TYR A 26 2.25 -5.79 1.70
C TYR A 26 3.40 -4.93 1.23
N VAL A 27 3.35 -4.52 -0.03
CA VAL A 27 4.27 -3.54 -0.58
C VAL A 27 3.50 -2.23 -0.69
N ILE A 28 3.99 -1.19 -0.03
CA ILE A 28 3.35 0.12 -0.08
C ILE A 28 3.88 0.90 -1.27
N PHE A 29 2.99 1.39 -2.10
CA PHE A 29 3.39 2.22 -3.23
C PHE A 29 3.90 3.58 -2.74
N THR A 30 5.10 3.93 -3.15
CA THR A 30 5.72 5.23 -2.84
C THR A 30 6.00 5.99 -4.13
N ASN A 31 6.94 5.51 -4.90
CA ASN A 31 7.23 6.00 -6.24
C ASN A 31 7.62 4.79 -7.09
N THR A 32 7.78 5.00 -8.39
CA THR A 32 8.04 3.88 -9.31
C THR A 32 9.33 3.14 -8.96
N VAL A 33 10.40 3.88 -8.70
CA VAL A 33 11.72 3.27 -8.44
C VAL A 33 11.72 2.51 -7.11
N GLY A 34 11.28 3.17 -6.05
CA GLY A 34 11.25 2.55 -4.73
C GLY A 34 10.30 1.36 -4.66
N THR A 35 9.14 1.48 -5.28
CA THR A 35 8.16 0.41 -5.28
C THR A 35 8.66 -0.80 -6.06
N ARG A 36 9.34 -0.59 -7.18
CA ARG A 36 9.92 -1.69 -7.93
C ARG A 36 10.95 -2.46 -7.11
N ALA A 37 11.83 -1.74 -6.42
CA ALA A 37 12.81 -2.36 -5.52
C ALA A 37 12.13 -3.13 -4.40
N ALA A 38 11.08 -2.54 -3.82
CA ALA A 38 10.33 -3.19 -2.75
C ALA A 38 9.62 -4.45 -3.23
N LEU A 39 9.06 -4.43 -4.43
CA LEU A 39 8.41 -5.61 -5.02
C LEU A 39 9.40 -6.74 -5.23
N LEU A 40 10.60 -6.44 -5.72
CA LEU A 40 11.65 -7.45 -5.87
C LEU A 40 12.01 -8.08 -4.53
N GLY A 41 12.20 -7.25 -3.50
CA GLY A 41 12.49 -7.74 -2.16
C GLY A 41 11.35 -8.56 -1.58
N ALA A 42 10.12 -8.11 -1.78
CA ALA A 42 8.93 -8.82 -1.32
C ALA A 42 8.78 -10.17 -2.03
N ALA A 43 9.07 -10.23 -3.32
CA ALA A 43 8.99 -11.49 -4.06
C ALA A 43 9.96 -12.53 -3.50
N ARG A 44 11.16 -12.10 -3.10
CA ARG A 44 12.14 -13.01 -2.48
C ARG A 44 11.65 -13.49 -1.13
N LEU A 45 11.09 -12.60 -0.33
CA LEU A 45 10.53 -12.97 0.97
C LEU A 45 9.33 -13.90 0.82
N ALA A 46 8.47 -13.61 -0.15
CA ALA A 46 7.30 -14.43 -0.43
C ALA A 46 7.67 -15.86 -0.79
N HIS A 47 8.71 -16.01 -1.60
CA HIS A 47 9.19 -17.34 -1.99
C HIS A 47 9.68 -18.12 -0.78
N GLY A 48 10.41 -17.46 0.11
CA GLY A 48 10.94 -18.13 1.32
C GLY A 48 9.89 -18.42 2.38
N LEU A 49 8.89 -17.55 2.49
CA LEU A 49 7.87 -17.65 3.54
C LEU A 49 6.56 -18.26 3.08
N ASP A 50 6.43 -18.48 1.78
CA ASP A 50 5.19 -18.98 1.15
C ASP A 50 3.99 -18.09 1.51
N LEU A 51 4.17 -16.78 1.38
CA LEU A 51 3.14 -15.79 1.64
C LEU A 51 2.75 -15.05 0.36
N PRO A 52 1.48 -14.69 0.22
CA PRO A 52 1.05 -13.87 -0.92
C PRO A 52 1.55 -12.43 -0.79
N VAL A 53 1.71 -11.77 -1.94
CA VAL A 53 2.15 -10.37 -2.01
C VAL A 53 0.99 -9.50 -2.47
N CYS A 54 0.81 -8.38 -1.83
CA CYS A 54 -0.19 -7.39 -2.21
C CYS A 54 0.49 -6.02 -2.37
N LEU A 55 0.30 -5.40 -3.53
CA LEU A 55 0.73 -4.03 -3.77
C LEU A 55 -0.41 -3.09 -3.37
N LEU A 56 -0.15 -2.28 -2.36
CA LEU A 56 -1.17 -1.43 -1.75
C LEU A 56 -0.82 0.04 -1.99
N ALA A 57 -1.76 0.78 -2.57
CA ALA A 57 -1.61 2.21 -2.78
C ALA A 57 -2.74 2.96 -2.09
N ALA A 58 -2.41 4.05 -1.41
CA ALA A 58 -3.38 4.96 -0.87
C ALA A 58 -3.38 6.24 -1.68
N ARG A 59 -4.56 6.64 -2.16
CA ARG A 59 -4.73 7.86 -2.92
C ARG A 59 -5.51 8.86 -2.11
N SER A 60 -4.93 10.02 -1.92
CA SER A 60 -5.58 11.10 -1.20
C SER A 60 -6.63 11.76 -2.10
N VAL A 61 -7.83 11.89 -1.58
CA VAL A 61 -8.90 12.65 -2.23
C VAL A 61 -9.14 13.89 -1.40
N PRO A 62 -8.72 15.07 -1.89
CA PRO A 62 -8.83 16.29 -1.10
C PRO A 62 -10.27 16.77 -1.01
N TYR A 63 -10.60 17.43 0.10
CA TYR A 63 -11.85 18.14 0.22
C TYR A 63 -11.89 19.28 -0.81
N PRO A 64 -13.07 19.62 -1.35
CA PRO A 64 -14.40 19.10 -1.04
C PRO A 64 -14.82 17.92 -1.93
N LEU A 65 -13.93 17.29 -2.66
CA LEU A 65 -14.28 16.18 -3.53
C LEU A 65 -14.81 15.00 -2.72
N PRO A 66 -15.87 14.31 -3.19
CA PRO A 66 -16.27 13.05 -2.59
C PRO A 66 -15.16 12.01 -2.71
N LEU A 67 -15.11 11.07 -1.77
CA LEU A 67 -14.11 10.01 -1.82
C LEU A 67 -14.17 9.20 -3.10
N GLU A 68 -15.37 9.05 -3.68
CA GLU A 68 -15.57 8.29 -4.91
C GLU A 68 -15.07 9.02 -6.15
N SER A 69 -14.69 10.28 -6.02
CA SER A 69 -14.33 11.13 -7.16
C SER A 69 -12.93 11.69 -7.02
N PRO A 70 -11.91 10.84 -7.08
CA PRO A 70 -10.52 11.32 -6.97
C PRO A 70 -10.15 12.19 -8.19
N PRO A 71 -9.20 13.13 -8.00
CA PRO A 71 -8.76 14.00 -9.11
C PRO A 71 -8.08 13.23 -10.24
N VAL A 72 -7.49 12.08 -9.93
CA VAL A 72 -6.92 11.18 -10.94
C VAL A 72 -7.78 9.92 -10.95
N SER A 73 -8.13 9.43 -12.13
CA SER A 73 -9.02 8.27 -12.22
C SER A 73 -8.39 7.03 -11.57
N VAL A 74 -9.24 6.21 -10.95
CA VAL A 74 -8.80 4.95 -10.35
C VAL A 74 -8.17 4.05 -11.41
N GLU A 75 -8.74 4.03 -12.61
CA GLU A 75 -8.23 3.20 -13.71
C GLU A 75 -6.81 3.55 -14.10
N PHE A 76 -6.48 4.84 -14.11
CA PHE A 76 -5.13 5.28 -14.40
C PHE A 76 -4.14 4.74 -13.35
N THR A 77 -4.50 4.89 -12.08
CA THR A 77 -3.68 4.40 -10.98
C THR A 77 -3.55 2.87 -11.03
N GLU A 78 -4.66 2.20 -11.25
CA GLU A 78 -4.70 0.76 -11.35
C GLU A 78 -3.78 0.23 -12.44
N ASN A 79 -3.84 0.83 -13.63
CA ASN A 79 -2.98 0.42 -14.74
C ASN A 79 -1.50 0.62 -14.42
N ALA A 80 -1.17 1.71 -13.75
CA ALA A 80 0.21 1.98 -13.35
C ALA A 80 0.73 0.92 -12.37
N LEU A 81 -0.09 0.54 -11.41
CA LEU A 81 0.28 -0.48 -10.43
C LEU A 81 0.38 -1.87 -11.06
N TYR A 82 -0.55 -2.20 -11.95
CA TYR A 82 -0.48 -3.46 -12.68
C TYR A 82 0.79 -3.57 -13.52
N ASN A 83 1.18 -2.49 -14.16
CA ASN A 83 2.40 -2.51 -14.96
C ASN A 83 3.63 -2.78 -14.11
N LEU A 84 3.67 -2.21 -12.91
CA LEU A 84 4.76 -2.50 -11.98
C LEU A 84 4.75 -3.96 -11.53
N ALA A 85 3.60 -4.47 -11.17
CA ALA A 85 3.47 -5.84 -10.68
C ALA A 85 3.76 -6.87 -11.77
N ARG A 86 3.30 -6.61 -12.99
CA ARG A 86 3.44 -7.55 -14.10
C ARG A 86 4.89 -7.77 -14.50
N ASP A 87 5.72 -6.73 -14.40
CA ASP A 87 7.12 -6.81 -14.79
C ASP A 87 7.89 -7.85 -13.96
N LEU A 88 7.39 -8.19 -12.78
CA LEU A 88 8.06 -9.12 -11.88
C LEU A 88 7.57 -10.55 -12.01
N GLY A 89 6.48 -10.75 -12.73
CA GLY A 89 5.83 -12.06 -12.81
C GLY A 89 5.23 -12.47 -11.48
N GLY A 90 4.40 -13.49 -11.49
CA GLY A 90 3.79 -14.00 -10.28
C GLY A 90 2.45 -13.33 -9.94
N ASP A 91 1.80 -13.89 -8.93
CA ASP A 91 0.48 -13.43 -8.50
C ASP A 91 0.61 -12.35 -7.44
N ILE A 92 0.57 -11.12 -7.89
CA ILE A 92 0.59 -9.96 -6.99
C ILE A 92 -0.78 -9.31 -7.04
N ALA A 93 -1.45 -9.28 -5.90
CA ALA A 93 -2.72 -8.57 -5.78
C ALA A 93 -2.46 -7.07 -5.75
N VAL A 94 -3.37 -6.30 -6.33
CA VAL A 94 -3.27 -4.85 -6.35
C VAL A 94 -4.49 -4.27 -5.66
N GLN A 95 -4.27 -3.35 -4.72
CA GLN A 95 -5.34 -2.71 -3.97
C GLN A 95 -5.14 -1.21 -3.93
N ILE A 96 -6.22 -0.49 -4.06
CA ILE A 96 -6.22 0.97 -4.01
C ILE A 96 -7.19 1.44 -2.95
N LEU A 97 -6.72 2.26 -2.03
CA LEU A 97 -7.54 2.91 -1.02
C LEU A 97 -7.71 4.38 -1.37
N LEU A 98 -8.94 4.82 -1.45
CA LEU A 98 -9.24 6.25 -1.55
C LEU A 98 -9.50 6.77 -0.14
N CYS A 99 -8.81 7.82 0.24
CA CYS A 99 -8.82 8.28 1.64
C CYS A 99 -8.51 9.76 1.74
N ARG A 100 -8.77 10.33 2.91
CA ARG A 100 -8.39 11.72 3.19
C ARG A 100 -6.95 11.79 3.67
N GLU A 101 -6.54 10.86 4.52
CA GLU A 101 -5.20 10.82 5.11
C GLU A 101 -4.55 9.47 4.82
N PRO A 102 -3.64 9.42 3.83
CA PRO A 102 -3.06 8.15 3.39
C PRO A 102 -2.35 7.35 4.48
N ASP A 103 -1.58 7.99 5.34
CA ASP A 103 -0.83 7.28 6.37
C ASP A 103 -1.75 6.58 7.36
N MET A 104 -2.82 7.26 7.77
CA MET A 104 -3.82 6.64 8.65
C MET A 104 -4.55 5.50 7.96
N ALA A 105 -4.93 5.70 6.72
CA ALA A 105 -5.66 4.69 5.96
C ALA A 105 -4.81 3.43 5.78
N LEU A 106 -3.54 3.59 5.46
CA LEU A 106 -2.62 2.47 5.30
C LEU A 106 -2.43 1.73 6.63
N ALA A 107 -2.21 2.46 7.71
CA ALA A 107 -2.04 1.84 9.02
C ALA A 107 -3.27 1.04 9.44
N ASP A 108 -4.46 1.57 9.17
CA ASP A 108 -5.71 0.92 9.52
C ASP A 108 -6.01 -0.30 8.63
N ALA A 109 -5.57 -0.26 7.38
CA ALA A 109 -5.81 -1.36 6.44
C ALA A 109 -4.91 -2.56 6.71
N LEU A 110 -3.77 -2.35 7.31
CA LEU A 110 -2.80 -3.41 7.56
C LEU A 110 -3.17 -4.20 8.82
N GLY A 111 -3.26 -5.50 8.67
CA GLY A 111 -3.53 -6.38 9.81
C GLY A 111 -2.31 -6.56 10.70
N PRO A 112 -2.49 -7.11 11.90
CA PRO A 112 -1.38 -7.29 12.85
C PRO A 112 -0.34 -8.29 12.40
N GLU A 113 -0.71 -9.21 11.51
CA GLU A 113 0.21 -10.22 10.98
C GLU A 113 0.85 -9.78 9.66
N ALA A 114 0.65 -8.54 9.24
CA ALA A 114 1.19 -8.07 7.98
C ALA A 114 2.69 -7.83 8.07
N LEU A 115 3.40 -8.28 7.04
CA LEU A 115 4.78 -7.90 6.83
C LEU A 115 4.77 -6.78 5.78
N VAL A 116 5.29 -5.62 6.14
CA VAL A 116 5.21 -4.42 5.30
C VAL A 116 6.58 -4.14 4.70
N VAL A 117 6.63 -4.01 3.38
CA VAL A 117 7.86 -3.70 2.65
C VAL A 117 7.71 -2.36 1.98
N ILE A 118 8.63 -1.46 2.23
CA ILE A 118 8.62 -0.11 1.67
C ILE A 118 9.96 0.18 1.01
N GLY A 119 9.92 0.61 -0.24
CA GLY A 119 11.12 1.03 -0.96
C GLY A 119 11.43 2.48 -0.66
N THR A 120 12.67 2.73 -0.29
CA THR A 120 13.10 4.08 0.10
C THR A 120 13.69 4.90 -1.05
N GLY A 121 13.85 4.35 -2.19
CA GLY A 121 14.34 4.90 -3.47
C GLY A 121 14.76 6.36 -3.61
N SER A 122 14.48 7.21 -2.64
CA SER A 122 14.93 8.61 -2.65
C SER A 122 14.92 9.18 -1.23
N ARG A 123 15.71 10.23 -1.02
CA ARG A 123 15.73 10.96 0.26
C ARG A 123 14.36 11.52 0.60
N TRP A 124 13.57 11.78 -0.40
CA TRP A 124 12.25 12.37 -0.26
C TRP A 124 11.29 11.47 0.52
N TRP A 125 11.49 10.18 0.41
CA TRP A 125 10.71 9.20 1.13
C TRP A 125 10.73 9.45 2.64
N LYS A 126 11.90 9.77 3.19
CA LYS A 126 12.06 9.95 4.63
C LYS A 126 11.16 11.05 5.19
N PHE A 127 10.89 12.07 4.40
CA PHE A 127 10.03 13.16 4.84
C PHE A 127 8.55 12.82 4.66
N ARG A 128 8.23 12.10 3.62
CA ARG A 128 6.84 11.88 3.25
C ARG A 128 6.19 10.71 4.00
N HIS A 129 6.93 9.65 4.25
CA HIS A 129 6.39 8.43 4.84
C HIS A 129 6.99 8.13 6.22
N HIS A 130 7.67 9.09 6.80
CA HIS A 130 8.26 8.94 8.12
C HIS A 130 7.21 8.61 9.19
N ASN A 131 6.08 9.29 9.15
CA ASN A 131 5.02 9.07 10.12
C ASN A 131 4.40 7.69 9.97
N LEU A 132 4.26 7.21 8.75
CA LEU A 132 3.76 5.86 8.52
C LEU A 132 4.69 4.81 9.11
N ALA A 133 5.99 4.92 8.83
CA ALA A 133 6.97 3.97 9.34
C ALA A 133 6.99 3.95 10.86
N ARG A 134 6.96 5.15 11.47
CA ARG A 134 6.94 5.28 12.92
C ARG A 134 5.69 4.62 13.52
N ARG A 135 4.54 4.87 12.90
CA ARG A 135 3.28 4.33 13.37
C ARG A 135 3.25 2.81 13.29
N LEU A 136 3.73 2.25 12.18
CA LEU A 136 3.78 0.80 12.01
C LEU A 136 4.70 0.15 13.04
N ARG A 137 5.84 0.76 13.32
CA ARG A 137 6.76 0.24 14.33
C ARG A 137 6.16 0.32 15.73
N ALA A 138 5.47 1.41 16.03
CA ALA A 138 4.82 1.59 17.32
C ALA A 138 3.73 0.55 17.53
N ASP A 139 3.04 0.14 16.48
CA ASP A 139 2.01 -0.89 16.52
C ASP A 139 2.59 -2.30 16.57
N GLY A 140 3.90 -2.45 16.56
CA GLY A 140 4.55 -3.76 16.61
C GLY A 140 4.55 -4.51 15.30
N ARG A 141 4.28 -3.84 14.18
CA ARG A 141 4.25 -4.49 12.88
C ARG A 141 5.64 -4.69 12.32
N HIS A 142 5.79 -5.73 11.53
CA HIS A 142 7.04 -6.05 10.87
C HIS A 142 7.21 -5.14 9.66
N LEU A 143 8.29 -4.37 9.66
CA LEU A 143 8.57 -3.40 8.61
C LEU A 143 9.95 -3.66 8.04
N VAL A 144 10.01 -3.81 6.71
CA VAL A 144 11.27 -3.97 5.97
C VAL A 144 11.41 -2.78 5.04
N LEU A 145 12.54 -2.10 5.13
CA LEU A 145 12.87 -0.99 4.25
C LEU A 145 13.89 -1.47 3.21
N ILE A 146 13.58 -1.24 1.95
CA ILE A 146 14.44 -1.61 0.82
C ILE A 146 14.97 -0.33 0.18
N ASP A 147 16.27 -0.25 0.05
CA ASP A 147 16.92 0.92 -0.52
C ASP A 147 17.06 0.82 -2.03
#